data_b365938700c0baf3c5a71dfe5abf54d3
#
_entry.id   b365938700c0baf3c5a71dfe5abf54d3
#
_cell.length_a   1.000
_cell.length_b   1.000
_cell.length_c   1.000
_cell.angle_alpha   90.00
_cell.angle_beta   90.00
_cell.angle_gamma   90.00
#
_symmetry.space_group_name_H-M   'P 1'
#
loop_
_entity.id
_entity.type
_entity.pdbx_description
1 polymer ?
#
loop_
_entity_poly.entity_id
_entity_poly.type
_entity_poly.pdbx_seq_one_letter_code
_entity_poly.pdbx_strand_id
1 'polypeptide(L)'
;MSWTPDKRSRRVAVLGAGAVGGYFGALLARAGHEVSFIARGDHAAAIRANGLRVRGPLGDYTVPAAAHADATAIGQVDLVMVAVKTYDNQTALPLLPPLIGPQTLVLTLQNGVDSPDEAAQIVGREAVLGGAAYIATAIAGPGVIEQTGTYKRIGFGEVFTAADAPSPRVTALAAMLADADIEVEAAADGRAQLWEKFVYLAAFSGVTGASRQPIGVVRSDQVCRRLLFAAFAEVERLARAEGVHLQDDVAGRLAAYVDGVPGSMRSSLLIDLSQGKRIEVEALQGSVVRRAARLGVPVPIMETLYGILRAAAPRAS
;
A
#
# COMPACT_ATOMS: atom_id res chain seq x y z
N MET A 1 -14.83 -0.45 -24.36
CA MET A 1 -13.95 0.73 -24.65
C MET A 1 -12.65 0.48 -23.93
N SER A 2 -11.50 0.56 -24.60
CA SER A 2 -10.20 0.38 -23.95
C SER A 2 -9.88 1.57 -23.04
N TRP A 3 -9.12 1.34 -21.98
CA TRP A 3 -8.51 2.42 -21.20
C TRP A 3 -7.62 3.24 -22.15
N THR A 4 -8.04 4.47 -22.43
CA THR A 4 -7.30 5.43 -23.24
C THR A 4 -7.05 6.68 -22.41
N PRO A 5 -5.91 7.37 -22.62
CA PRO A 5 -5.68 8.67 -22.00
C PRO A 5 -6.76 9.64 -22.52
N ASP A 6 -7.71 9.99 -21.70
CA ASP A 6 -8.71 11.00 -21.97
C ASP A 6 -9.00 11.80 -20.69
N LYS A 7 -9.50 13.02 -20.83
CA LYS A 7 -9.79 13.92 -19.71
C LYS A 7 -11.23 13.78 -19.18
N ARG A 8 -11.93 12.69 -19.49
CA ARG A 8 -13.28 12.49 -18.98
C ARG A 8 -13.26 12.21 -17.48
N SER A 9 -14.31 12.65 -16.81
CA SER A 9 -14.55 12.22 -15.43
C SER A 9 -14.73 10.70 -15.39
N ARG A 10 -14.06 10.06 -14.44
CA ARG A 10 -14.14 8.60 -14.19
C ARG A 10 -14.89 8.35 -12.90
N ARG A 11 -15.57 7.22 -12.83
CA ARG A 11 -16.16 6.71 -11.60
C ARG A 11 -15.10 5.89 -10.85
N VAL A 12 -14.82 6.28 -9.63
CA VAL A 12 -13.78 5.66 -8.78
C VAL A 12 -14.40 5.18 -7.48
N ALA A 13 -14.17 3.93 -7.13
CA ALA A 13 -14.47 3.40 -5.80
C ALA A 13 -13.16 3.25 -5.00
N VAL A 14 -13.15 3.72 -3.77
CA VAL A 14 -12.04 3.55 -2.85
C VAL A 14 -12.47 2.57 -1.75
N LEU A 15 -11.98 1.34 -1.82
CA LEU A 15 -12.20 0.33 -0.80
C LEU A 15 -11.24 0.58 0.37
N GLY A 16 -11.78 1.29 1.37
CA GLY A 16 -11.03 1.76 2.53
C GLY A 16 -10.71 3.26 2.48
N ALA A 17 -11.55 4.10 3.08
CA ALA A 17 -11.34 5.53 3.26
C ALA A 17 -10.32 5.86 4.38
N GLY A 18 -9.38 4.95 4.63
CA GLY A 18 -8.29 5.15 5.59
C GLY A 18 -7.29 6.22 5.14
N ALA A 19 -6.16 6.31 5.82
CA ALA A 19 -5.16 7.34 5.58
C ALA A 19 -4.70 7.39 4.10
N VAL A 20 -4.37 6.25 3.50
CA VAL A 20 -3.90 6.16 2.11
C VAL A 20 -5.05 6.36 1.13
N GLY A 21 -6.11 5.55 1.25
CA GLY A 21 -7.25 5.61 0.32
C GLY A 21 -8.01 6.94 0.41
N GLY A 22 -8.17 7.49 1.62
CA GLY A 22 -8.78 8.81 1.82
C GLY A 22 -7.98 9.92 1.14
N TYR A 23 -6.66 9.92 1.29
CA TYR A 23 -5.81 10.94 0.68
C TYR A 23 -5.86 10.91 -0.85
N PHE A 24 -5.57 9.77 -1.48
CA PHE A 24 -5.56 9.67 -2.93
C PHE A 24 -6.95 9.79 -3.53
N GLY A 25 -7.98 9.25 -2.86
CA GLY A 25 -9.37 9.46 -3.27
C GLY A 25 -9.79 10.93 -3.22
N ALA A 26 -9.33 11.70 -2.23
CA ALA A 26 -9.60 13.14 -2.17
C ALA A 26 -8.91 13.92 -3.30
N LEU A 27 -7.68 13.54 -3.70
CA LEU A 27 -7.01 14.15 -4.85
C LEU A 27 -7.79 13.88 -6.14
N LEU A 28 -8.27 12.66 -6.36
CA LEU A 28 -9.09 12.30 -7.51
C LEU A 28 -10.42 13.06 -7.53
N ALA A 29 -11.10 13.19 -6.38
CA ALA A 29 -12.34 13.98 -6.27
C ALA A 29 -12.08 15.46 -6.58
N ARG A 30 -10.96 16.02 -6.10
CA ARG A 30 -10.55 17.39 -6.40
C ARG A 30 -10.23 17.63 -7.89
N ALA A 31 -9.76 16.59 -8.58
CA ALA A 31 -9.52 16.62 -10.02
C ALA A 31 -10.81 16.45 -10.86
N GLY A 32 -11.98 16.31 -10.22
CA GLY A 32 -13.28 16.24 -10.90
C GLY A 32 -13.75 14.82 -11.22
N HIS A 33 -13.13 13.79 -10.66
CA HIS A 33 -13.63 12.41 -10.75
C HIS A 33 -14.78 12.16 -9.76
N GLU A 34 -15.69 11.26 -10.12
CA GLU A 34 -16.79 10.81 -9.24
C GLU A 34 -16.24 9.76 -8.28
N VAL A 35 -15.93 10.15 -7.05
CA VAL A 35 -15.30 9.27 -6.05
C VAL A 35 -16.30 8.82 -5.00
N SER A 36 -16.43 7.52 -4.82
CA SER A 36 -17.22 6.89 -3.76
C SER A 36 -16.30 6.09 -2.83
N PHE A 37 -16.40 6.35 -1.54
CA PHE A 37 -15.64 5.64 -0.52
C PHE A 37 -16.46 4.47 0.06
N ILE A 38 -15.82 3.31 0.23
CA ILE A 38 -16.37 2.21 1.01
C ILE A 38 -15.72 2.29 2.40
N ALA A 39 -16.50 2.69 3.39
CA ALA A 39 -16.06 2.96 4.74
C ALA A 39 -17.16 2.65 5.76
N ARG A 40 -16.79 2.51 7.03
CA ARG A 40 -17.71 2.16 8.13
C ARG A 40 -17.56 3.11 9.32
N GLY A 41 -18.53 3.03 10.24
CA GLY A 41 -18.48 3.74 11.53
C GLY A 41 -18.48 5.26 11.41
N ASP A 42 -17.94 5.91 12.44
CA ASP A 42 -17.93 7.37 12.58
C ASP A 42 -17.17 8.07 11.45
N HIS A 43 -16.13 7.45 10.91
CA HIS A 43 -15.38 8.01 9.78
C HIS A 43 -16.25 8.13 8.54
N ALA A 44 -17.01 7.10 8.20
CA ALA A 44 -17.96 7.13 7.08
C ALA A 44 -19.11 8.13 7.33
N ALA A 45 -19.63 8.19 8.54
CA ALA A 45 -20.66 9.15 8.92
C ALA A 45 -20.20 10.59 8.76
N ALA A 46 -19.00 10.90 9.21
CA ALA A 46 -18.40 12.23 9.07
C ALA A 46 -18.14 12.61 7.60
N ILE A 47 -17.66 11.68 6.79
CA ILE A 47 -17.46 11.90 5.33
C ILE A 47 -18.80 12.23 4.66
N ARG A 48 -19.88 11.49 4.96
CA ARG A 48 -21.20 11.77 4.39
C ARG A 48 -21.76 13.13 4.80
N ALA A 49 -21.55 13.52 6.04
CA ALA A 49 -22.10 14.75 6.58
C ALA A 49 -21.32 16.01 6.16
N ASN A 50 -19.99 15.93 6.11
CA ASN A 50 -19.12 17.09 6.02
C ASN A 50 -18.14 17.03 4.82
N GLY A 51 -18.13 15.96 4.04
CA GLY A 51 -17.07 15.67 3.08
C GLY A 51 -15.81 15.12 3.75
N LEU A 52 -14.81 14.81 2.93
CA LEU A 52 -13.50 14.34 3.40
C LEU A 52 -12.53 15.51 3.43
N ARG A 53 -12.02 15.84 4.61
CA ARG A 53 -11.00 16.87 4.81
C ARG A 53 -9.60 16.26 4.74
N VAL A 54 -8.73 16.89 3.98
CA VAL A 54 -7.30 16.61 3.94
C VAL A 54 -6.56 17.84 4.42
N ARG A 55 -5.63 17.66 5.37
CA ARG A 55 -4.75 18.72 5.85
C ARG A 55 -3.29 18.28 5.89
N GLY A 56 -2.37 19.19 5.66
CA GLY A 56 -0.93 18.91 5.71
C GLY A 56 -0.12 19.95 4.96
N PRO A 57 1.19 19.71 4.77
CA PRO A 57 2.09 20.66 4.14
C PRO A 57 1.73 21.00 2.68
N LEU A 58 0.97 20.13 1.99
CA LEU A 58 0.54 20.35 0.60
C LEU A 58 -0.87 20.98 0.50
N GLY A 59 -1.47 21.36 1.60
CA GLY A 59 -2.73 22.09 1.65
C GLY A 59 -3.70 21.61 2.73
N ASP A 60 -4.76 22.40 2.90
CA ASP A 60 -5.91 22.10 3.77
C ASP A 60 -7.17 22.35 2.94
N TYR A 61 -7.92 21.29 2.65
CA TYR A 61 -9.11 21.34 1.80
C TYR A 61 -10.09 20.24 2.16
N THR A 62 -11.36 20.47 1.82
CA THR A 62 -12.44 19.49 1.95
C THR A 62 -13.04 19.20 0.59
N VAL A 63 -13.23 17.93 0.27
CA VAL A 63 -13.90 17.49 -0.95
C VAL A 63 -15.28 16.91 -0.60
N PRO A 64 -16.32 17.21 -1.36
CA PRO A 64 -17.57 16.46 -1.29
C PRO A 64 -17.29 14.99 -1.62
N ALA A 65 -17.81 14.07 -0.83
CA ALA A 65 -17.55 12.66 -1.02
C ALA A 65 -18.72 11.80 -0.57
N ALA A 66 -19.10 10.82 -1.39
CA ALA A 66 -20.02 9.78 -0.99
C ALA A 66 -19.28 8.69 -0.19
N ALA A 67 -19.89 8.20 0.88
CA ALA A 67 -19.36 7.09 1.64
C ALA A 67 -20.44 6.04 1.89
N HIS A 68 -20.16 4.80 1.53
CA HIS A 68 -21.08 3.68 1.58
C HIS A 68 -20.50 2.56 2.45
N ALA A 69 -21.37 1.85 3.15
CA ALA A 69 -20.98 0.60 3.83
C ALA A 69 -21.07 -0.61 2.89
N ASP A 70 -21.92 -0.50 1.86
CA ASP A 70 -22.20 -1.53 0.88
C ASP A 70 -21.81 -1.05 -0.53
N ALA A 71 -21.02 -1.85 -1.22
CA ALA A 71 -20.56 -1.58 -2.58
C ALA A 71 -21.68 -1.66 -3.64
N THR A 72 -22.78 -2.40 -3.37
CA THR A 72 -23.92 -2.53 -4.27
C THR A 72 -24.60 -1.19 -4.56
N ALA A 73 -24.56 -0.25 -3.60
CA ALA A 73 -25.09 1.10 -3.76
C ALA A 73 -24.27 1.96 -4.76
N ILE A 74 -23.04 1.56 -5.08
CA ILE A 74 -22.15 2.29 -6.00
C ILE A 74 -22.34 1.77 -7.44
N GLY A 75 -22.43 0.44 -7.61
CA GLY A 75 -22.44 -0.21 -8.92
C GLY A 75 -21.07 -0.16 -9.62
N GLN A 76 -21.06 -0.54 -10.91
CA GLN A 76 -19.81 -0.65 -11.67
C GLN A 76 -19.08 0.71 -11.81
N VAL A 77 -17.74 0.66 -11.67
CA VAL A 77 -16.86 1.82 -11.74
C VAL A 77 -15.72 1.60 -12.76
N ASP A 78 -15.01 2.67 -13.13
CA ASP A 78 -13.81 2.56 -13.98
C ASP A 78 -12.59 2.07 -13.19
N LEU A 79 -12.43 2.54 -11.95
CA LEU A 79 -11.29 2.22 -11.09
C LEU A 79 -11.76 1.86 -9.68
N VAL A 80 -11.23 0.77 -9.14
CA VAL A 80 -11.28 0.48 -7.71
C VAL A 80 -9.89 0.61 -7.14
N MET A 81 -9.72 1.45 -6.11
CA MET A 81 -8.50 1.54 -5.32
C MET A 81 -8.68 0.74 -4.03
N VAL A 82 -7.89 -0.32 -3.84
CA VAL A 82 -7.92 -1.14 -2.61
C VAL A 82 -6.88 -0.62 -1.64
N ALA A 83 -7.34 -0.02 -0.53
CA ALA A 83 -6.49 0.66 0.45
C ALA A 83 -6.88 0.35 1.92
N VAL A 84 -7.64 -0.71 2.16
CA VAL A 84 -7.86 -1.22 3.52
C VAL A 84 -6.56 -1.79 4.08
N LYS A 85 -6.45 -1.87 5.40
CA LYS A 85 -5.38 -2.65 6.02
C LYS A 85 -5.52 -4.12 5.63
N THR A 86 -4.42 -4.80 5.34
CA THR A 86 -4.40 -6.17 4.80
C THR A 86 -5.13 -7.19 5.68
N TYR A 87 -5.14 -6.98 6.98
CA TYR A 87 -5.87 -7.83 7.93
C TYR A 87 -7.41 -7.74 7.81
N ASP A 88 -7.92 -6.78 7.04
CA ASP A 88 -9.35 -6.64 6.73
C ASP A 88 -9.73 -7.25 5.36
N ASN A 89 -8.77 -7.82 4.60
CA ASN A 89 -8.99 -8.34 3.25
C ASN A 89 -10.10 -9.39 3.20
N GLN A 90 -10.18 -10.29 4.20
CA GLN A 90 -11.22 -11.32 4.26
C GLN A 90 -12.65 -10.76 4.25
N THR A 91 -12.85 -9.56 4.79
CA THR A 91 -14.16 -8.91 4.83
C THR A 91 -14.35 -7.81 3.79
N ALA A 92 -13.25 -7.21 3.32
CA ALA A 92 -13.29 -6.10 2.39
C ALA A 92 -13.26 -6.55 0.92
N LEU A 93 -12.39 -7.49 0.54
CA LEU A 93 -12.31 -7.93 -0.85
C LEU A 93 -13.59 -8.56 -1.39
N PRO A 94 -14.41 -9.30 -0.61
CA PRO A 94 -15.73 -9.75 -1.05
C PRO A 94 -16.72 -8.64 -1.46
N LEU A 95 -16.42 -7.37 -1.16
CA LEU A 95 -17.20 -6.23 -1.62
C LEU A 95 -16.85 -5.78 -3.05
N LEU A 96 -15.82 -6.36 -3.67
CA LEU A 96 -15.39 -5.97 -5.03
C LEU A 96 -16.40 -6.30 -6.15
N PRO A 97 -17.04 -7.49 -6.20
CA PRO A 97 -17.80 -7.93 -7.38
C PRO A 97 -18.84 -6.93 -7.89
N PRO A 98 -19.65 -6.25 -7.07
CA PRO A 98 -20.63 -5.27 -7.54
C PRO A 98 -20.01 -4.06 -8.27
N LEU A 99 -18.71 -3.78 -8.03
CA LEU A 99 -17.99 -2.64 -8.61
C LEU A 99 -17.40 -2.96 -9.98
N ILE A 100 -17.29 -4.25 -10.32
CA ILE A 100 -16.53 -4.72 -11.47
C ILE A 100 -17.40 -4.77 -12.71
N GLY A 101 -17.03 -3.99 -13.71
CA GLY A 101 -17.52 -4.08 -15.09
C GLY A 101 -16.41 -4.61 -16.03
N PRO A 102 -16.73 -4.75 -17.32
CA PRO A 102 -15.81 -5.36 -18.31
C PRO A 102 -14.47 -4.65 -18.48
N GLN A 103 -14.34 -3.43 -17.95
CA GLN A 103 -13.15 -2.59 -18.09
C GLN A 103 -12.67 -1.97 -16.79
N THR A 104 -13.25 -2.39 -15.66
CA THR A 104 -12.82 -1.91 -14.35
C THR A 104 -11.39 -2.34 -14.08
N LEU A 105 -10.56 -1.39 -13.66
CA LEU A 105 -9.24 -1.67 -13.10
C LEU A 105 -9.33 -1.72 -11.57
N VAL A 106 -8.62 -2.67 -10.98
CA VAL A 106 -8.46 -2.78 -9.53
C VAL A 106 -7.01 -2.54 -9.18
N LEU A 107 -6.71 -1.40 -8.58
CA LEU A 107 -5.38 -1.02 -8.15
C LEU A 107 -5.23 -1.28 -6.65
N THR A 108 -4.40 -2.24 -6.28
CA THR A 108 -4.07 -2.48 -4.86
C THR A 108 -3.00 -1.50 -4.41
N LEU A 109 -3.21 -0.81 -3.27
CA LEU A 109 -2.27 0.15 -2.68
C LEU A 109 -1.81 -0.27 -1.28
N GLN A 110 -2.11 -1.48 -0.91
CA GLN A 110 -1.81 -2.05 0.40
C GLN A 110 -0.32 -2.38 0.53
N ASN A 111 0.16 -2.40 1.76
CA ASN A 111 1.52 -2.86 2.04
C ASN A 111 1.62 -4.38 1.87
N GLY A 112 2.80 -4.86 1.47
CA GLY A 112 3.02 -6.28 1.19
C GLY A 112 2.95 -6.59 -0.30
N VAL A 113 2.96 -7.88 -0.61
CA VAL A 113 2.99 -8.42 -1.99
C VAL A 113 1.87 -9.42 -2.27
N ASP A 114 1.02 -9.71 -1.28
CA ASP A 114 -0.02 -10.74 -1.38
C ASP A 114 -1.34 -10.19 -1.93
N SER A 115 -1.63 -8.90 -1.71
CA SER A 115 -2.93 -8.29 -2.03
C SER A 115 -3.35 -8.38 -3.51
N PRO A 116 -2.46 -8.28 -4.51
CA PRO A 116 -2.86 -8.49 -5.90
C PRO A 116 -3.36 -9.91 -6.17
N ASP A 117 -2.70 -10.93 -5.61
CA ASP A 117 -3.14 -12.32 -5.75
C ASP A 117 -4.49 -12.56 -5.05
N GLU A 118 -4.67 -12.01 -3.85
CA GLU A 118 -5.93 -12.09 -3.10
C GLU A 118 -7.09 -11.42 -3.84
N ALA A 119 -6.88 -10.22 -4.39
CA ALA A 119 -7.88 -9.53 -5.19
C ALA A 119 -8.19 -10.32 -6.49
N ALA A 120 -7.18 -10.84 -7.17
CA ALA A 120 -7.33 -11.59 -8.41
C ALA A 120 -8.11 -12.90 -8.24
N GLN A 121 -8.09 -13.52 -7.06
CA GLN A 121 -8.94 -14.68 -6.75
C GLN A 121 -10.44 -14.35 -6.80
N ILE A 122 -10.79 -13.08 -6.62
CA ILE A 122 -12.20 -12.61 -6.56
C ILE A 122 -12.64 -12.01 -7.89
N VAL A 123 -11.78 -11.20 -8.53
CA VAL A 123 -12.18 -10.39 -9.70
C VAL A 123 -11.49 -10.80 -11.01
N GLY A 124 -10.60 -11.80 -10.97
CA GLY A 124 -9.77 -12.19 -12.12
C GLY A 124 -8.47 -11.38 -12.22
N ARG A 125 -7.44 -12.01 -12.79
CA ARG A 125 -6.09 -11.40 -12.92
C ARG A 125 -6.07 -10.21 -13.86
N GLU A 126 -6.90 -10.24 -14.90
CA GLU A 126 -7.00 -9.21 -15.94
C GLU A 126 -7.51 -7.87 -15.41
N ALA A 127 -8.24 -7.85 -14.30
CA ALA A 127 -8.69 -6.61 -13.69
C ALA A 127 -7.63 -5.96 -12.80
N VAL A 128 -6.65 -6.71 -12.29
CA VAL A 128 -5.80 -6.29 -11.18
C VAL A 128 -4.48 -5.69 -11.65
N LEU A 129 -4.13 -4.57 -11.05
CA LEU A 129 -2.81 -3.93 -11.07
C LEU A 129 -2.26 -3.87 -9.66
N GLY A 130 -0.96 -4.09 -9.50
CA GLY A 130 -0.29 -3.94 -8.22
C GLY A 130 0.33 -2.57 -8.09
N GLY A 131 0.10 -1.91 -6.96
CA GLY A 131 0.63 -0.58 -6.69
C GLY A 131 1.26 -0.43 -5.32
N ALA A 132 2.24 0.44 -5.24
CA ALA A 132 2.99 0.83 -4.06
C ALA A 132 2.76 2.32 -3.78
N ALA A 133 2.10 2.63 -2.67
CA ALA A 133 1.92 4.02 -2.22
C ALA A 133 3.14 4.48 -1.38
N TYR A 134 3.67 5.66 -1.71
CA TYR A 134 4.75 6.32 -0.98
C TYR A 134 4.20 7.62 -0.41
N ILE A 135 3.73 7.56 0.82
CA ILE A 135 3.04 8.66 1.50
C ILE A 135 3.13 8.48 3.01
N ALA A 136 3.14 9.60 3.73
CA ALA A 136 3.05 9.62 5.18
C ALA A 136 1.74 10.31 5.57
N THR A 137 0.72 9.52 5.90
CA THR A 137 -0.63 10.00 6.26
C THR A 137 -1.19 9.24 7.45
N ALA A 138 -2.09 9.89 8.18
CA ALA A 138 -2.83 9.30 9.28
C ALA A 138 -4.30 9.78 9.27
N ILE A 139 -5.18 9.03 9.91
CA ILE A 139 -6.52 9.53 10.25
C ILE A 139 -6.37 10.37 11.52
N ALA A 140 -6.61 11.68 11.40
CA ALA A 140 -6.51 12.63 12.51
C ALA A 140 -7.81 12.75 13.31
N GLY A 141 -8.91 12.24 12.76
CA GLY A 141 -10.23 12.19 13.35
C GLY A 141 -11.27 11.72 12.32
N PRO A 142 -12.52 11.51 12.71
CA PRO A 142 -13.58 11.16 11.78
C PRO A 142 -13.68 12.16 10.61
N GLY A 143 -13.57 11.66 9.37
CA GLY A 143 -13.61 12.48 8.15
C GLY A 143 -12.37 13.36 7.90
N VAL A 144 -11.27 13.20 8.66
CA VAL A 144 -10.07 14.02 8.52
C VAL A 144 -8.83 13.15 8.29
N ILE A 145 -8.15 13.38 7.17
CA ILE A 145 -6.85 12.79 6.85
C ILE A 145 -5.77 13.86 7.05
N GLU A 146 -4.72 13.52 7.77
CA GLU A 146 -3.53 14.35 7.96
C GLU A 146 -2.35 13.77 7.19
N GLN A 147 -1.73 14.58 6.35
CA GLN A 147 -0.46 14.28 5.70
C GLN A 147 0.67 14.93 6.49
N THR A 148 1.69 14.15 6.86
CA THR A 148 2.83 14.63 7.65
C THR A 148 4.11 14.83 6.84
N GLY A 149 4.11 14.39 5.57
CA GLY A 149 5.23 14.57 4.63
C GLY A 149 4.76 15.21 3.33
N THR A 150 5.68 15.41 2.40
CA THR A 150 5.39 15.99 1.08
C THR A 150 5.26 14.95 -0.03
N TYR A 151 5.60 13.69 0.24
CA TYR A 151 5.46 12.62 -0.76
C TYR A 151 3.97 12.29 -1.00
N LYS A 152 3.62 12.15 -2.28
CA LYS A 152 2.30 11.73 -2.76
C LYS A 152 2.42 10.86 -4.02
N ARG A 153 3.33 9.85 -3.96
CA ARG A 153 3.67 9.03 -5.12
C ARG A 153 2.98 7.67 -5.06
N ILE A 154 2.52 7.21 -6.23
CA ILE A 154 2.08 5.84 -6.48
C ILE A 154 2.93 5.26 -7.60
N GLY A 155 3.63 4.16 -7.31
CA GLY A 155 4.23 3.33 -8.33
C GLY A 155 3.36 2.12 -8.59
N PHE A 156 3.09 1.73 -9.85
CA PHE A 156 2.23 0.58 -10.15
C PHE A 156 2.47 0.02 -11.56
N GLY A 157 2.02 -1.21 -11.76
CA GLY A 157 2.11 -1.87 -13.06
C GLY A 157 1.39 -3.22 -13.08
N GLU A 158 1.56 -3.94 -14.19
CA GLU A 158 1.12 -5.31 -14.32
C GLU A 158 1.90 -6.22 -13.36
N VAL A 159 1.19 -7.15 -12.70
CA VAL A 159 1.83 -8.07 -11.73
C VAL A 159 1.76 -9.54 -12.14
N PHE A 160 0.95 -9.86 -13.13
CA PHE A 160 0.77 -11.21 -13.63
C PHE A 160 1.40 -11.46 -15.00
N THR A 161 1.85 -10.38 -15.67
CA THR A 161 2.53 -10.42 -16.96
C THR A 161 3.78 -9.54 -16.88
N ALA A 162 4.91 -10.07 -17.30
CA ALA A 162 6.12 -9.29 -17.48
C ALA A 162 6.13 -8.64 -18.87
N ALA A 163 6.61 -7.41 -18.96
CA ALA A 163 6.76 -6.67 -20.22
C ALA A 163 7.98 -5.74 -20.14
N ASP A 164 8.46 -5.31 -21.31
CA ASP A 164 9.59 -4.36 -21.41
C ASP A 164 9.12 -2.89 -21.27
N ALA A 165 7.81 -2.65 -21.35
CA ALA A 165 7.21 -1.33 -21.23
C ALA A 165 5.84 -1.40 -20.53
N PRO A 166 5.40 -0.30 -19.90
CA PRO A 166 4.07 -0.23 -19.30
C PRO A 166 2.98 -0.51 -20.33
N SER A 167 1.98 -1.31 -19.95
CA SER A 167 0.85 -1.61 -20.83
C SER A 167 0.02 -0.35 -21.13
N PRO A 168 -0.78 -0.34 -22.22
CA PRO A 168 -1.64 0.82 -22.54
C PRO A 168 -2.57 1.23 -21.40
N ARG A 169 -3.12 0.27 -20.64
CA ARG A 169 -3.98 0.58 -19.49
C ARG A 169 -3.20 1.15 -18.30
N VAL A 170 -1.98 0.70 -18.07
CA VAL A 170 -1.08 1.27 -17.06
C VAL A 170 -0.73 2.71 -17.44
N THR A 171 -0.39 2.97 -18.70
CA THR A 171 -0.08 4.31 -19.20
C THR A 171 -1.29 5.25 -19.08
N ALA A 172 -2.49 4.77 -19.43
CA ALA A 172 -3.71 5.59 -19.35
C ALA A 172 -4.10 5.90 -17.88
N LEU A 173 -3.99 4.92 -16.97
CA LEU A 173 -4.22 5.15 -15.55
C LEU A 173 -3.17 6.11 -14.97
N ALA A 174 -1.91 6.00 -15.40
CA ALA A 174 -0.84 6.91 -14.97
C ALA A 174 -1.14 8.37 -15.35
N ALA A 175 -1.62 8.60 -16.56
CA ALA A 175 -2.04 9.94 -17.00
C ALA A 175 -3.19 10.49 -16.14
N MET A 176 -4.22 9.67 -15.87
CA MET A 176 -5.34 10.05 -15.00
C MET A 176 -4.89 10.43 -13.58
N LEU A 177 -4.00 9.63 -12.98
CA LEU A 177 -3.51 9.90 -11.63
C LEU A 177 -2.61 11.14 -11.61
N ALA A 178 -1.79 11.36 -12.65
CA ALA A 178 -0.94 12.55 -12.77
C ALA A 178 -1.78 13.83 -12.93
N ASP A 179 -2.86 13.79 -13.70
CA ASP A 179 -3.81 14.91 -13.84
C ASP A 179 -4.48 15.26 -12.48
N ALA A 180 -4.54 14.31 -11.56
CA ALA A 180 -5.02 14.51 -10.18
C ALA A 180 -3.92 14.96 -9.21
N ASP A 181 -2.79 15.46 -9.68
CA ASP A 181 -1.67 15.93 -8.85
C ASP A 181 -1.02 14.82 -8.00
N ILE A 182 -1.06 13.57 -8.49
CA ILE A 182 -0.38 12.42 -7.89
C ILE A 182 0.91 12.18 -8.67
N GLU A 183 2.04 12.06 -7.96
CA GLU A 183 3.30 11.63 -8.58
C GLU A 183 3.18 10.16 -8.96
N VAL A 184 3.47 9.82 -10.22
CA VAL A 184 3.23 8.48 -10.74
C VAL A 184 4.49 7.86 -11.29
N GLU A 185 4.70 6.59 -10.98
CA GLU A 185 5.72 5.74 -11.58
C GLU A 185 5.03 4.54 -12.25
N ALA A 186 4.82 4.63 -13.56
CA ALA A 186 4.27 3.52 -14.35
C ALA A 186 5.36 2.49 -14.62
N ALA A 187 5.25 1.31 -14.05
CA ALA A 187 6.24 0.26 -14.18
C ALA A 187 5.91 -0.71 -15.32
N ALA A 188 6.92 -1.13 -16.06
CA ALA A 188 6.84 -2.23 -17.00
C ALA A 188 6.61 -3.57 -16.28
N ASP A 189 7.27 -3.76 -15.14
CA ASP A 189 7.10 -4.89 -14.22
C ASP A 189 6.62 -4.38 -12.85
N GLY A 190 5.30 -4.39 -12.63
CA GLY A 190 4.68 -3.99 -11.36
C GLY A 190 5.00 -4.95 -10.23
N ARG A 191 5.30 -6.22 -10.55
CA ARG A 191 5.69 -7.21 -9.54
C ARG A 191 7.07 -6.88 -8.98
N ALA A 192 8.03 -6.56 -9.83
CA ALA A 192 9.36 -6.13 -9.39
C ALA A 192 9.28 -4.87 -8.54
N GLN A 193 8.48 -3.88 -8.95
CA GLN A 193 8.30 -2.64 -8.20
C GLN A 193 7.68 -2.86 -6.80
N LEU A 194 6.67 -3.74 -6.68
CA LEU A 194 6.11 -4.10 -5.39
C LEU A 194 7.14 -4.78 -4.48
N TRP A 195 7.92 -5.71 -5.04
CA TRP A 195 8.92 -6.44 -4.28
C TRP A 195 10.10 -5.55 -3.85
N GLU A 196 10.53 -4.58 -4.66
CA GLU A 196 11.57 -3.61 -4.22
C GLU A 196 11.11 -2.84 -2.97
N LYS A 197 9.89 -2.33 -2.98
CA LYS A 197 9.31 -1.71 -1.77
C LYS A 197 9.19 -2.70 -0.63
N PHE A 198 8.81 -3.95 -0.91
CA PHE A 198 8.60 -4.97 0.11
C PHE A 198 9.89 -5.39 0.80
N VAL A 199 11.02 -5.50 0.06
CA VAL A 199 12.35 -5.74 0.65
C VAL A 199 12.64 -4.70 1.73
N TYR A 200 12.45 -3.42 1.41
CA TYR A 200 12.62 -2.35 2.39
C TYR A 200 11.62 -2.48 3.54
N LEU A 201 10.34 -2.56 3.21
CA LEU A 201 9.27 -2.39 4.20
C LEU A 201 9.22 -3.53 5.20
N ALA A 202 9.38 -4.79 4.76
CA ALA A 202 9.34 -5.95 5.64
C ALA A 202 10.48 -5.94 6.66
N ALA A 203 11.71 -5.67 6.21
CA ALA A 203 12.88 -5.62 7.07
C ALA A 203 12.89 -4.38 7.98
N PHE A 204 12.66 -3.18 7.40
CA PHE A 204 12.63 -1.92 8.14
C PHE A 204 11.56 -1.93 9.25
N SER A 205 10.34 -2.35 8.91
CA SER A 205 9.27 -2.43 9.91
C SER A 205 9.51 -3.56 10.92
N GLY A 206 10.14 -4.64 10.48
CA GLY A 206 10.53 -5.75 11.35
C GLY A 206 11.50 -5.31 12.44
N VAL A 207 12.62 -4.70 12.07
CA VAL A 207 13.65 -4.30 13.01
C VAL A 207 13.20 -3.12 13.88
N THR A 208 12.62 -2.07 13.29
CA THR A 208 12.12 -0.92 14.07
C THR A 208 10.97 -1.31 15.01
N GLY A 209 10.07 -2.19 14.57
CA GLY A 209 8.97 -2.70 15.38
C GLY A 209 9.44 -3.57 16.54
N ALA A 210 10.35 -4.51 16.29
CA ALA A 210 10.88 -5.41 17.32
C ALA A 210 11.73 -4.67 18.36
N SER A 211 12.58 -3.73 17.92
CA SER A 211 13.40 -2.90 18.82
C SER A 211 12.61 -1.78 19.50
N ARG A 212 11.39 -1.45 19.03
CA ARG A 212 10.62 -0.28 19.48
C ARG A 212 11.35 1.05 19.29
N GLN A 213 12.28 1.13 18.34
CA GLN A 213 13.13 2.29 18.13
C GLN A 213 12.96 2.89 16.72
N PRO A 214 13.14 4.22 16.59
CA PRO A 214 13.23 4.87 15.29
C PRO A 214 14.52 4.46 14.57
N ILE A 215 14.57 4.70 13.27
CA ILE A 215 15.69 4.24 12.42
C ILE A 215 17.04 4.83 12.85
N GLY A 216 17.08 6.03 13.39
CA GLY A 216 18.31 6.66 13.85
C GLY A 216 19.01 5.84 14.94
N VAL A 217 18.26 5.28 15.89
CA VAL A 217 18.80 4.39 16.93
C VAL A 217 19.25 3.07 16.31
N VAL A 218 18.43 2.46 15.46
CA VAL A 218 18.75 1.19 14.78
C VAL A 218 20.05 1.30 13.96
N ARG A 219 20.20 2.35 13.16
CA ARG A 219 21.40 2.50 12.31
C ARG A 219 22.66 2.91 13.05
N SER A 220 22.56 3.58 14.20
CA SER A 220 23.71 3.98 15.01
C SER A 220 24.29 2.83 15.86
N ASP A 221 23.46 1.83 16.19
CA ASP A 221 23.94 0.61 16.85
C ASP A 221 24.46 -0.39 15.83
N GLN A 222 25.71 -0.81 15.96
CA GLN A 222 26.36 -1.68 14.97
C GLN A 222 25.70 -3.05 14.84
N VAL A 223 25.12 -3.59 15.92
CA VAL A 223 24.45 -4.90 15.88
C VAL A 223 23.11 -4.77 15.18
N CYS A 224 22.29 -3.78 15.55
CA CYS A 224 21.00 -3.51 14.93
C CYS A 224 21.13 -3.15 13.44
N ARG A 225 22.19 -2.38 13.08
CA ARG A 225 22.49 -2.05 11.69
C ARG A 225 22.80 -3.29 10.86
N ARG A 226 23.67 -4.18 11.34
CA ARG A 226 23.95 -5.46 10.65
C ARG A 226 22.70 -6.33 10.53
N LEU A 227 21.88 -6.38 11.58
CA LEU A 227 20.63 -7.12 11.58
C LEU A 227 19.67 -6.60 10.47
N LEU A 228 19.52 -5.28 10.36
CA LEU A 228 18.66 -4.67 9.34
C LEU A 228 19.15 -4.99 7.92
N PHE A 229 20.47 -4.88 7.68
CA PHE A 229 21.03 -5.14 6.35
C PHE A 229 20.95 -6.62 5.96
N ALA A 230 21.17 -7.50 6.94
CA ALA A 230 20.99 -8.93 6.71
C ALA A 230 19.51 -9.30 6.48
N ALA A 231 18.56 -8.60 7.12
CA ALA A 231 17.14 -8.76 6.85
C ALA A 231 16.78 -8.31 5.43
N PHE A 232 17.33 -7.20 4.90
CA PHE A 232 17.16 -6.81 3.50
C PHE A 232 17.65 -7.92 2.56
N ALA A 233 18.84 -8.47 2.80
CA ALA A 233 19.42 -9.54 1.98
C ALA A 233 18.57 -10.83 2.02
N GLU A 234 17.96 -11.18 3.15
CA GLU A 234 17.04 -12.33 3.24
C GLU A 234 15.81 -12.12 2.35
N VAL A 235 15.18 -10.95 2.41
CA VAL A 235 13.97 -10.65 1.62
C VAL A 235 14.31 -10.50 0.13
N GLU A 236 15.45 -9.90 -0.23
CA GLU A 236 15.92 -9.84 -1.62
C GLU A 236 16.16 -11.24 -2.19
N ARG A 237 16.85 -12.11 -1.44
CA ARG A 237 17.08 -13.50 -1.86
C ARG A 237 15.77 -14.26 -2.07
N LEU A 238 14.79 -14.06 -1.19
CA LEU A 238 13.46 -14.63 -1.34
C LEU A 238 12.78 -14.12 -2.61
N ALA A 239 12.82 -12.81 -2.88
CA ALA A 239 12.24 -12.22 -4.08
C ALA A 239 12.81 -12.86 -5.37
N ARG A 240 14.14 -13.03 -5.42
CA ARG A 240 14.81 -13.70 -6.55
C ARG A 240 14.41 -15.18 -6.66
N ALA A 241 14.26 -15.88 -5.56
CA ALA A 241 13.76 -17.25 -5.54
C ALA A 241 12.29 -17.38 -5.98
N GLU A 242 11.48 -16.35 -5.76
CA GLU A 242 10.12 -16.21 -6.30
C GLU A 242 10.11 -15.89 -7.82
N GLY A 243 11.27 -15.74 -8.45
CA GLY A 243 11.39 -15.39 -9.87
C GLY A 243 11.10 -13.92 -10.17
N VAL A 244 11.28 -13.04 -9.18
CA VAL A 244 11.12 -11.58 -9.38
C VAL A 244 12.40 -11.01 -9.97
N HIS A 245 12.28 -10.26 -11.04
CA HIS A 245 13.41 -9.60 -11.71
C HIS A 245 13.76 -8.29 -11.02
N LEU A 246 14.32 -8.37 -9.84
CA LEU A 246 14.82 -7.21 -9.13
C LEU A 246 16.07 -6.63 -9.82
N GLN A 247 16.24 -5.32 -9.73
CA GLN A 247 17.52 -4.68 -10.07
C GLN A 247 18.66 -5.28 -9.23
N ASP A 248 19.89 -5.07 -9.68
CA ASP A 248 21.05 -5.56 -8.95
C ASP A 248 21.23 -4.82 -7.61
N ASP A 249 21.70 -5.56 -6.61
CA ASP A 249 22.07 -5.05 -5.29
C ASP A 249 20.99 -4.17 -4.62
N VAL A 250 19.76 -4.65 -4.58
CA VAL A 250 18.66 -3.94 -3.89
C VAL A 250 19.00 -3.73 -2.42
N ALA A 251 19.52 -4.75 -1.75
CA ALA A 251 19.89 -4.65 -0.32
C ALA A 251 20.95 -3.59 -0.07
N GLY A 252 21.98 -3.50 -0.92
CA GLY A 252 23.04 -2.47 -0.79
C GLY A 252 22.51 -1.06 -1.04
N ARG A 253 21.64 -0.88 -2.07
CA ARG A 253 20.98 0.41 -2.33
C ARG A 253 20.09 0.84 -1.16
N LEU A 254 19.35 -0.10 -0.55
CA LEU A 254 18.52 0.17 0.62
C LEU A 254 19.36 0.49 1.87
N ALA A 255 20.50 -0.14 2.02
CA ALA A 255 21.45 0.20 3.09
C ALA A 255 21.93 1.66 2.98
N ALA A 256 22.30 2.09 1.78
CA ALA A 256 22.66 3.49 1.51
C ALA A 256 21.49 4.45 1.72
N TYR A 257 20.29 4.08 1.29
CA TYR A 257 19.07 4.87 1.50
C TYR A 257 18.77 5.09 2.98
N VAL A 258 18.89 4.04 3.81
CA VAL A 258 18.67 4.13 5.27
C VAL A 258 19.61 5.13 5.95
N ASP A 259 20.80 5.30 5.44
CA ASP A 259 21.76 6.28 6.00
C ASP A 259 21.32 7.73 5.76
N GLY A 260 20.59 7.98 4.67
CA GLY A 260 20.12 9.32 4.29
C GLY A 260 18.78 9.74 4.91
N VAL A 261 17.96 8.80 5.43
CA VAL A 261 16.64 9.17 5.97
C VAL A 261 16.73 9.85 7.34
N PRO A 262 15.74 10.70 7.71
CA PRO A 262 15.71 11.32 9.04
C PRO A 262 15.76 10.28 10.16
N GLY A 263 16.61 10.49 11.16
CA GLY A 263 16.77 9.55 12.28
C GLY A 263 15.49 9.33 13.10
N SER A 264 14.58 10.26 13.10
CA SER A 264 13.27 10.15 13.75
C SER A 264 12.26 9.29 13.00
N MET A 265 12.58 8.83 11.78
CA MET A 265 11.66 8.04 10.96
C MET A 265 11.28 6.74 11.68
N ARG A 266 9.97 6.46 11.70
CA ARG A 266 9.35 5.25 12.24
C ARG A 266 8.57 4.55 11.16
N SER A 267 8.55 3.24 11.18
CA SER A 267 7.62 2.47 10.32
C SER A 267 6.17 2.67 10.79
N SER A 268 5.21 2.55 9.86
CA SER A 268 3.79 2.54 10.20
C SER A 268 3.46 1.42 11.20
N LEU A 269 4.10 0.25 11.08
CA LEU A 269 3.98 -0.85 12.01
C LEU A 269 4.41 -0.45 13.44
N LEU A 270 5.55 0.24 13.59
CA LEU A 270 5.99 0.74 14.89
C LEU A 270 5.02 1.78 15.47
N ILE A 271 4.48 2.67 14.62
CA ILE A 271 3.50 3.67 15.05
C ILE A 271 2.23 2.98 15.53
N ASP A 272 1.66 2.05 14.75
CA ASP A 272 0.46 1.31 15.12
C ASP A 272 0.68 0.51 16.41
N LEU A 273 1.83 -0.18 16.54
CA LEU A 273 2.21 -0.94 17.72
C LEU A 273 2.35 -0.05 18.97
N SER A 274 2.94 1.16 18.83
CA SER A 274 3.09 2.13 19.93
C SER A 274 1.74 2.66 20.42
N GLN A 275 0.73 2.66 19.56
CA GLN A 275 -0.62 3.11 19.85
C GLN A 275 -1.55 1.97 20.29
N GLY A 276 -1.02 0.75 20.46
CA GLY A 276 -1.83 -0.42 20.80
C GLY A 276 -2.78 -0.86 19.69
N LYS A 277 -2.54 -0.43 18.44
CA LYS A 277 -3.34 -0.79 17.28
C LYS A 277 -2.89 -2.12 16.69
N ARG A 278 -3.81 -2.79 15.98
CA ARG A 278 -3.50 -3.98 15.19
C ARG A 278 -2.44 -3.66 14.14
N ILE A 279 -1.47 -4.55 13.95
CA ILE A 279 -0.34 -4.39 13.03
C ILE A 279 -0.43 -5.36 11.85
N GLU A 280 0.18 -5.00 10.73
CA GLU A 280 0.18 -5.80 9.48
C GLU A 280 1.31 -6.85 9.47
N VAL A 281 1.61 -7.46 10.62
CA VAL A 281 2.72 -8.43 10.78
C VAL A 281 2.56 -9.63 9.86
N GLU A 282 1.33 -10.10 9.60
CA GLU A 282 1.05 -11.24 8.71
C GLU A 282 1.33 -10.93 7.25
N ALA A 283 1.01 -9.72 6.78
CA ALA A 283 1.24 -9.31 5.40
C ALA A 283 2.71 -8.90 5.13
N LEU A 284 3.46 -8.55 6.17
CA LEU A 284 4.86 -8.16 6.05
C LEU A 284 5.78 -9.33 6.42
N GLN A 285 6.15 -9.48 7.67
CA GLN A 285 7.09 -10.52 8.10
C GLN A 285 6.52 -11.93 7.92
N GLY A 286 5.23 -12.13 8.19
CA GLY A 286 4.54 -13.40 8.01
C GLY A 286 4.51 -13.86 6.53
N SER A 287 4.32 -12.94 5.58
CA SER A 287 4.41 -13.25 4.15
C SER A 287 5.79 -13.72 3.76
N VAL A 288 6.86 -13.08 4.26
CA VAL A 288 8.25 -13.53 4.04
C VAL A 288 8.44 -14.96 4.52
N VAL A 289 8.05 -15.25 5.76
CA VAL A 289 8.24 -16.58 6.39
C VAL A 289 7.45 -17.67 5.63
N ARG A 290 6.19 -17.42 5.30
CA ARG A 290 5.37 -18.42 4.56
C ARG A 290 5.90 -18.70 3.17
N ARG A 291 6.34 -17.67 2.44
CA ARG A 291 6.90 -17.82 1.09
C ARG A 291 8.25 -18.51 1.13
N ALA A 292 9.11 -18.16 2.09
CA ALA A 292 10.41 -18.75 2.29
C ALA A 292 10.30 -20.25 2.61
N ALA A 293 9.38 -20.65 3.50
CA ALA A 293 9.12 -22.05 3.82
C ALA A 293 8.69 -22.86 2.59
N ARG A 294 7.82 -22.28 1.73
CA ARG A 294 7.35 -22.93 0.50
C ARG A 294 8.49 -23.18 -0.51
N LEU A 295 9.47 -22.28 -0.56
CA LEU A 295 10.59 -22.33 -1.53
C LEU A 295 11.87 -22.93 -0.95
N GLY A 296 11.89 -23.29 0.33
CA GLY A 296 13.10 -23.76 1.00
C GLY A 296 14.20 -22.72 1.15
N VAL A 297 13.85 -21.42 1.17
CA VAL A 297 14.80 -20.32 1.33
C VAL A 297 14.99 -20.02 2.82
N PRO A 298 16.22 -20.03 3.38
CA PRO A 298 16.43 -19.73 4.76
C PRO A 298 16.29 -18.20 5.02
N VAL A 299 15.44 -17.83 5.99
CA VAL A 299 15.18 -16.45 6.42
C VAL A 299 15.19 -16.32 7.97
N PRO A 300 16.25 -16.76 8.66
CA PRO A 300 16.24 -16.88 10.12
C PRO A 300 16.03 -15.55 10.85
N ILE A 301 16.50 -14.43 10.28
CA ILE A 301 16.29 -13.09 10.86
C ILE A 301 14.81 -12.70 10.74
N MET A 302 14.22 -12.87 9.57
CA MET A 302 12.82 -12.54 9.35
C MET A 302 11.87 -13.44 10.15
N GLU A 303 12.22 -14.72 10.34
CA GLU A 303 11.48 -15.64 11.24
C GLU A 303 11.53 -15.15 12.70
N THR A 304 12.70 -14.74 13.17
CA THR A 304 12.87 -14.20 14.53
C THR A 304 12.06 -12.92 14.72
N LEU A 305 12.16 -11.99 13.78
CA LEU A 305 11.39 -10.73 13.81
C LEU A 305 9.88 -10.99 13.76
N TYR A 306 9.45 -11.93 12.94
CA TYR A 306 8.05 -12.34 12.87
C TYR A 306 7.54 -12.90 14.20
N GLY A 307 8.29 -13.82 14.81
CA GLY A 307 7.95 -14.42 16.11
C GLY A 307 7.78 -13.36 17.20
N ILE A 308 8.75 -12.43 17.32
CA ILE A 308 8.72 -11.33 18.30
C ILE A 308 7.50 -10.42 18.07
N LEU A 309 7.29 -9.97 16.84
CA LEU A 309 6.21 -9.04 16.52
C LEU A 309 4.82 -9.67 16.64
N ARG A 310 4.68 -10.93 16.24
CA ARG A 310 3.43 -11.67 16.40
C ARG A 310 3.05 -11.83 17.87
N ALA A 311 4.02 -12.12 18.72
CA ALA A 311 3.81 -12.21 20.19
C ALA A 311 3.47 -10.85 20.80
N ALA A 312 4.03 -9.75 20.26
CA ALA A 312 3.79 -8.39 20.72
C ALA A 312 2.53 -7.73 20.11
N ALA A 313 1.93 -8.34 19.08
CA ALA A 313 0.74 -7.79 18.42
C ALA A 313 -0.44 -7.74 19.39
N PRO A 314 -1.19 -6.63 19.45
CA PRO A 314 -2.42 -6.56 20.21
C PRO A 314 -3.38 -7.67 19.75
N ARG A 315 -3.91 -8.43 20.70
CA ARG A 315 -4.92 -9.46 20.40
C ARG A 315 -6.23 -8.75 20.04
N ALA A 316 -6.94 -9.27 19.03
CA ALA A 316 -8.29 -8.82 18.76
C ALA A 316 -9.14 -9.11 20.00
N SER A 317 -9.73 -8.05 20.58
CA SER A 317 -10.71 -8.15 21.66
C SER A 317 -12.01 -8.72 21.15
#